data_8140621e8180e04605e81abc348cab18
#
_entry.id   8140621e8180e04605e81abc348cab18
#
_cell.length_a   1.000
_cell.length_b   1.000
_cell.length_c   1.000
_cell.angle_alpha   90.00
_cell.angle_beta   90.00
_cell.angle_gamma   90.00
#
_symmetry.space_group_name_H-M   'P 1'
#
loop_
_entity.id
_entity.type
_entity.pdbx_description
1 polymer ?
#
loop_
_entity_poly.entity_id
_entity_poly.type
_entity_poly.pdbx_seq_one_letter_code
_entity_poly.pdbx_strand_id
1 'polypeptide(L)'
;MTILKDIGMNKYFFSFLAIIVLATSCSKKPITTITPIDQASALSPKGLIYALPKTSVEVKVDAQYTEVIPGPYAKFAHKYLGVSNVPLSKKSKWTITDVSVSSYHQADVTSLFVVEPTEEFNVDFLKIAQEGLIIPAANSNFSSIRRTAKPQPEANEVNFVDLSPSPYLATEQTTHYSRVVQDSTFVRVPVHRSVVVERSMEDKAKEAADFIFSLRKRRMELLAGDADFIAEGQAAEAVLKEISRLEEEYLTLFTGKVFKSSVTHWFDFSPSPKGEETSSILFRFSEARGILPSSDLSGSPILISVTELDRWGGTPALDQLNTEKDGLRTDVVYYRMPVPLQVKINDSKTEFFNQTFTFYQFGPLLRMPKQFINSL
;
A
#
# COMPACT_ATOMS: atom_id res chain seq x y z
N MET A 1 -20.24 -102.49 40.87
CA MET A 1 -20.31 -102.71 39.41
C MET A 1 -21.05 -101.58 38.82
N THR A 2 -20.42 -100.60 38.35
CA THR A 2 -20.52 -99.89 37.06
C THR A 2 -19.84 -98.57 37.10
N ILE A 3 -18.65 -98.50 36.65
CA ILE A 3 -17.89 -97.31 36.34
C ILE A 3 -17.75 -97.30 34.82
N LEU A 4 -17.84 -96.16 34.22
CA LEU A 4 -17.51 -95.74 32.84
C LEU A 4 -18.72 -95.19 32.04
N LYS A 5 -19.03 -93.92 32.33
CA LYS A 5 -19.73 -93.11 31.29
C LYS A 5 -19.50 -91.58 31.45
N ASP A 6 -18.34 -91.14 31.81
CA ASP A 6 -18.11 -89.69 32.06
C ASP A 6 -16.82 -89.11 31.40
N ILE A 7 -16.35 -89.68 30.28
CA ILE A 7 -15.13 -89.19 29.64
C ILE A 7 -15.40 -88.50 28.28
N GLY A 8 -16.64 -88.61 27.74
CA GLY A 8 -16.92 -88.07 26.41
C GLY A 8 -17.28 -86.57 26.35
N MET A 9 -17.75 -85.99 27.44
CA MET A 9 -18.31 -84.65 27.45
C MET A 9 -17.30 -83.55 27.65
N ASN A 10 -16.19 -83.84 28.27
CA ASN A 10 -15.14 -82.88 28.61
C ASN A 10 -14.25 -82.48 27.41
N LYS A 11 -14.08 -83.31 26.42
CA LYS A 11 -13.24 -83.02 25.21
C LYS A 11 -13.92 -82.00 24.27
N TYR A 12 -15.22 -82.09 24.10
CA TYR A 12 -15.92 -81.13 23.24
C TYR A 12 -16.15 -79.81 23.93
N PHE A 13 -16.29 -79.80 25.26
CA PHE A 13 -16.36 -78.55 26.02
C PHE A 13 -15.10 -77.74 26.02
N PHE A 14 -13.91 -78.39 26.15
CA PHE A 14 -12.60 -77.74 26.01
C PHE A 14 -12.32 -77.28 24.58
N SER A 15 -12.74 -78.04 23.57
CA SER A 15 -12.59 -77.67 22.18
C SER A 15 -13.47 -76.48 21.82
N PHE A 16 -14.70 -76.40 22.35
CA PHE A 16 -15.63 -75.25 22.14
C PHE A 16 -15.20 -73.99 22.89
N LEU A 17 -14.60 -74.15 24.10
CA LEU A 17 -14.04 -73.04 24.86
C LEU A 17 -12.77 -72.48 24.20
N ALA A 18 -11.94 -73.30 23.57
CA ALA A 18 -10.76 -72.85 22.82
C ALA A 18 -11.13 -72.13 21.54
N ILE A 19 -12.25 -72.45 20.87
CA ILE A 19 -12.70 -71.72 19.67
C ILE A 19 -13.31 -70.38 20.04
N ILE A 20 -13.98 -70.22 21.19
CA ILE A 20 -14.51 -68.95 21.68
C ILE A 20 -13.38 -67.97 22.09
N VAL A 21 -12.30 -68.45 22.64
CA VAL A 21 -11.14 -67.59 23.01
C VAL A 21 -10.38 -67.11 21.75
N LEU A 22 -10.39 -67.83 20.64
CA LEU A 22 -9.78 -67.38 19.38
C LEU A 22 -10.66 -66.36 18.62
N ALA A 23 -11.96 -66.28 18.90
CA ALA A 23 -12.86 -65.29 18.24
C ALA A 23 -12.84 -63.89 18.88
N THR A 24 -12.21 -63.69 20.03
CA THR A 24 -12.09 -62.37 20.69
C THR A 24 -10.77 -61.64 20.39
N SER A 25 -10.05 -62.02 19.32
CA SER A 25 -9.01 -61.14 18.78
C SER A 25 -9.69 -59.96 18.08
N CYS A 26 -10.22 -59.02 18.87
CA CYS A 26 -10.46 -57.67 18.39
C CYS A 26 -9.13 -57.09 17.96
N SER A 27 -8.80 -57.15 16.69
CA SER A 27 -7.78 -56.33 16.11
C SER A 27 -8.19 -54.90 16.33
N LYS A 28 -7.58 -54.23 17.32
CA LYS A 28 -7.71 -52.78 17.44
C LYS A 28 -7.18 -52.21 16.13
N LYS A 29 -8.12 -51.71 15.30
CA LYS A 29 -7.75 -50.99 14.09
C LYS A 29 -6.82 -49.88 14.53
N PRO A 30 -5.67 -49.71 13.90
CA PRO A 30 -4.77 -48.62 14.24
C PRO A 30 -5.51 -47.31 14.02
N ILE A 31 -5.59 -46.49 15.07
CA ILE A 31 -6.28 -45.19 15.05
C ILE A 31 -5.26 -44.14 14.64
N THR A 32 -5.50 -43.45 13.52
CA THR A 32 -4.71 -42.28 13.16
C THR A 32 -4.85 -41.25 14.27
N THR A 33 -3.74 -40.80 14.81
CA THR A 33 -3.69 -39.78 15.85
C THR A 33 -3.38 -38.41 15.27
N ILE A 34 -4.05 -37.39 15.75
CA ILE A 34 -3.78 -35.99 15.42
C ILE A 34 -3.54 -35.26 16.73
N THR A 35 -2.31 -34.76 16.89
CA THR A 35 -1.87 -34.10 18.13
C THR A 35 -1.26 -32.74 17.81
N PRO A 36 -1.44 -31.73 18.69
CA PRO A 36 -0.64 -30.50 18.61
C PRO A 36 0.84 -30.81 18.71
N ILE A 37 1.66 -30.03 18.01
CA ILE A 37 3.09 -30.29 17.90
C ILE A 37 3.83 -30.21 19.24
N ASP A 38 3.34 -29.37 20.14
CA ASP A 38 3.87 -29.19 21.51
C ASP A 38 3.58 -30.38 22.43
N GLN A 39 2.57 -31.20 22.08
CA GLN A 39 2.18 -32.41 22.82
C GLN A 39 2.68 -33.71 22.16
N ALA A 40 3.28 -33.62 20.98
CA ALA A 40 3.84 -34.75 20.30
C ALA A 40 5.11 -35.24 21.01
N SER A 41 5.03 -36.42 21.66
CA SER A 41 6.14 -36.99 22.43
C SER A 41 7.35 -37.43 21.58
N ALA A 42 7.16 -37.61 20.29
CA ALA A 42 8.20 -37.75 19.26
C ALA A 42 7.55 -37.48 17.90
N LEU A 43 8.19 -36.64 17.07
CA LEU A 43 7.78 -36.45 15.68
C LEU A 43 8.01 -37.77 14.92
N SER A 44 6.94 -38.42 14.49
CA SER A 44 7.07 -39.59 13.62
C SER A 44 7.65 -39.13 12.28
N PRO A 45 8.70 -39.79 11.74
CA PRO A 45 9.25 -39.45 10.44
C PRO A 45 8.26 -39.64 9.28
N LYS A 46 7.11 -40.25 9.54
CA LYS A 46 6.01 -40.47 8.58
C LYS A 46 4.83 -39.54 8.82
N GLY A 47 4.87 -38.65 9.82
CA GLY A 47 3.79 -37.74 10.14
C GLY A 47 3.71 -36.57 9.16
N LEU A 48 2.48 -36.18 8.77
CA LEU A 48 2.21 -34.96 8.04
C LEU A 48 1.95 -33.82 9.03
N ILE A 49 2.68 -32.72 8.88
CA ILE A 49 2.45 -31.51 9.69
C ILE A 49 1.58 -30.54 8.90
N TYR A 50 0.49 -30.07 9.51
CA TYR A 50 -0.33 -29.00 8.97
C TYR A 50 -0.46 -27.85 9.98
N ALA A 51 -0.66 -26.65 9.47
CA ALA A 51 -0.92 -25.45 10.24
C ALA A 51 -2.38 -25.02 10.07
N LEU A 52 -2.94 -24.39 11.09
CA LEU A 52 -4.19 -23.67 10.89
C LEU A 52 -3.91 -22.37 10.12
N PRO A 53 -4.89 -21.90 9.31
CA PRO A 53 -4.73 -20.65 8.61
C PRO A 53 -4.81 -19.45 9.57
N LYS A 54 -4.04 -18.41 9.26
CA LYS A 54 -4.06 -17.09 9.87
C LYS A 54 -4.19 -16.05 8.77
N THR A 55 -5.08 -15.10 8.91
CA THR A 55 -5.28 -14.00 7.95
C THR A 55 -4.44 -12.81 8.35
N SER A 56 -3.71 -12.28 7.40
CA SER A 56 -3.03 -11.00 7.47
C SER A 56 -3.58 -10.07 6.40
N VAL A 57 -3.39 -8.77 6.57
CA VAL A 57 -3.76 -7.77 5.59
C VAL A 57 -2.52 -7.02 5.12
N GLU A 58 -2.41 -6.85 3.81
CA GLU A 58 -1.44 -5.99 3.16
C GLU A 58 -2.12 -4.66 2.86
N VAL A 59 -1.55 -3.58 3.33
CA VAL A 59 -2.03 -2.22 3.12
C VAL A 59 -1.09 -1.52 2.15
N LYS A 60 -1.62 -1.12 1.00
CA LYS A 60 -0.92 -0.31 0.02
C LYS A 60 -1.33 1.15 0.22
N VAL A 61 -0.36 2.03 0.35
CA VAL A 61 -0.55 3.47 0.54
C VAL A 61 0.16 4.22 -0.55
N ASP A 62 -0.59 4.97 -1.34
CA ASP A 62 -0.07 5.88 -2.34
C ASP A 62 -0.06 7.30 -1.77
N ALA A 63 1.12 7.92 -1.75
CA ALA A 63 1.31 9.30 -1.31
C ALA A 63 1.91 10.14 -2.44
N GLN A 64 1.42 11.36 -2.59
CA GLN A 64 1.88 12.32 -3.58
C GLN A 64 2.61 13.48 -2.92
N TYR A 65 3.83 13.71 -3.38
CA TYR A 65 4.56 14.93 -3.12
C TYR A 65 4.19 15.97 -4.15
N THR A 66 3.80 17.14 -3.71
CA THR A 66 3.52 18.29 -4.57
C THR A 66 4.42 19.43 -4.15
N GLU A 67 5.19 19.96 -5.08
CA GLU A 67 6.05 21.10 -4.90
C GLU A 67 5.66 22.20 -5.87
N VAL A 68 5.43 23.40 -5.33
CA VAL A 68 5.10 24.58 -6.11
C VAL A 68 6.27 25.54 -6.03
N ILE A 69 6.89 25.80 -7.17
CA ILE A 69 8.06 26.67 -7.30
C ILE A 69 7.59 27.97 -7.97
N PRO A 70 7.77 29.14 -7.32
CA PRO A 70 7.36 30.41 -7.88
C PRO A 70 8.17 30.75 -9.14
N GLY A 71 7.52 31.37 -10.09
CA GLY A 71 8.23 31.93 -11.25
C GLY A 71 9.08 33.15 -10.88
N PRO A 72 10.16 33.41 -11.60
CA PRO A 72 11.03 34.57 -11.34
C PRO A 72 10.29 35.91 -11.42
N TYR A 73 9.22 35.98 -12.23
CA TYR A 73 8.40 37.19 -12.42
C TYR A 73 7.08 37.14 -11.67
N ALA A 74 6.86 36.22 -10.73
CA ALA A 74 5.60 36.03 -10.02
C ALA A 74 5.07 37.33 -9.37
N LYS A 75 5.94 38.18 -8.84
CA LYS A 75 5.56 39.48 -8.25
C LYS A 75 4.88 40.43 -9.24
N PHE A 76 5.13 40.27 -10.52
CA PHE A 76 4.62 41.11 -11.60
C PHE A 76 3.45 40.51 -12.35
N ALA A 77 3.01 39.27 -12.00
CA ALA A 77 1.95 38.53 -12.68
C ALA A 77 0.63 39.34 -12.73
N HIS A 78 0.23 39.92 -11.63
CA HIS A 78 -0.99 40.75 -11.58
C HIS A 78 -0.83 42.02 -12.43
N LYS A 79 0.32 42.71 -12.35
CA LYS A 79 0.57 43.97 -13.04
C LYS A 79 0.53 43.81 -14.57
N TYR A 80 1.14 42.77 -15.10
CA TYR A 80 1.31 42.61 -16.55
C TYR A 80 0.35 41.65 -17.22
N LEU A 81 -0.07 40.59 -16.49
CA LEU A 81 -0.97 39.57 -17.03
C LEU A 81 -2.37 39.57 -16.41
N GLY A 82 -2.63 40.38 -15.37
CA GLY A 82 -3.88 40.36 -14.63
C GLY A 82 -4.12 39.08 -13.81
N VAL A 83 -3.07 38.23 -13.65
CA VAL A 83 -3.20 36.95 -12.93
C VAL A 83 -2.97 37.17 -11.45
N SER A 84 -3.99 36.88 -10.65
CA SER A 84 -3.95 36.90 -9.18
C SER A 84 -3.66 35.52 -8.61
N ASN A 85 -3.31 35.46 -7.32
CA ASN A 85 -3.10 34.21 -6.55
C ASN A 85 -1.95 33.31 -7.05
N VAL A 86 -0.90 33.90 -7.62
CA VAL A 86 0.30 33.17 -7.96
C VAL A 86 1.17 32.92 -6.72
N PRO A 87 1.88 31.79 -6.65
CA PRO A 87 2.78 31.50 -5.55
C PRO A 87 3.97 32.48 -5.58
N LEU A 88 4.27 33.13 -4.44
CA LEU A 88 5.42 34.02 -4.28
C LEU A 88 6.58 33.37 -3.56
N SER A 89 6.37 32.19 -2.99
CA SER A 89 7.40 31.41 -2.30
C SER A 89 7.25 29.93 -2.61
N LYS A 90 8.35 29.21 -2.55
CA LYS A 90 8.37 27.76 -2.70
C LYS A 90 7.54 27.12 -1.58
N LYS A 91 6.62 26.21 -1.95
CA LYS A 91 5.80 25.45 -1.03
C LYS A 91 5.82 23.99 -1.46
N SER A 92 5.91 23.11 -0.49
CA SER A 92 5.82 21.68 -0.75
C SER A 92 4.92 21.01 0.28
N LYS A 93 4.19 19.99 -0.14
CA LYS A 93 3.42 19.16 0.77
C LYS A 93 3.27 17.74 0.26
N TRP A 94 3.14 16.82 1.20
CA TRP A 94 2.72 15.47 0.97
C TRP A 94 1.22 15.33 1.20
N THR A 95 0.60 14.44 0.46
CA THR A 95 -0.82 14.10 0.62
C THR A 95 -0.98 12.61 0.37
N ILE A 96 -1.72 11.90 1.22
CA ILE A 96 -2.15 10.54 0.95
C ILE A 96 -3.23 10.62 -0.14
N THR A 97 -3.02 9.90 -1.25
CA THR A 97 -3.92 9.91 -2.41
C THR A 97 -4.80 8.69 -2.49
N ASP A 98 -4.30 7.53 -2.04
CA ASP A 98 -5.05 6.28 -2.03
C ASP A 98 -4.57 5.37 -0.91
N VAL A 99 -5.50 4.61 -0.33
CA VAL A 99 -5.23 3.53 0.62
C VAL A 99 -6.07 2.34 0.22
N SER A 100 -5.41 1.26 -0.18
CA SER A 100 -6.07 0.01 -0.54
C SER A 100 -5.57 -1.14 0.32
N VAL A 101 -6.46 -2.08 0.63
CA VAL A 101 -6.18 -3.21 1.52
C VAL A 101 -6.54 -4.50 0.81
N SER A 102 -5.67 -5.48 0.93
CA SER A 102 -5.90 -6.85 0.51
C SER A 102 -5.61 -7.82 1.63
N SER A 103 -6.38 -8.89 1.74
CA SER A 103 -6.13 -9.96 2.71
C SER A 103 -5.40 -11.13 2.05
N TYR A 104 -4.57 -11.80 2.83
CA TYR A 104 -3.93 -13.05 2.45
C TYR A 104 -3.86 -14.01 3.64
N HIS A 105 -3.76 -15.29 3.34
CA HIS A 105 -3.71 -16.34 4.35
C HIS A 105 -2.31 -16.91 4.44
N GLN A 106 -1.88 -17.17 5.66
CA GLN A 106 -0.59 -17.79 5.96
C GLN A 106 -0.73 -18.84 7.04
N ALA A 107 0.26 -19.72 7.15
CA ALA A 107 0.31 -20.73 8.19
C ALA A 107 0.48 -20.06 9.58
N ASP A 108 -0.36 -20.43 10.52
CA ASP A 108 -0.24 -20.04 11.91
C ASP A 108 0.78 -20.96 12.60
N VAL A 109 2.02 -20.50 12.72
CA VAL A 109 3.11 -21.27 13.32
C VAL A 109 2.90 -21.60 14.80
N THR A 110 1.92 -20.94 15.46
CA THR A 110 1.55 -21.22 16.85
C THR A 110 0.48 -22.29 16.98
N SER A 111 -0.07 -22.74 15.85
CA SER A 111 -1.18 -23.70 15.79
C SER A 111 -0.87 -24.80 14.79
N LEU A 112 0.18 -25.58 15.09
CA LEU A 112 0.65 -26.70 14.29
C LEU A 112 0.12 -28.01 14.83
N PHE A 113 -0.30 -28.91 13.93
CA PHE A 113 -0.77 -30.23 14.24
C PHE A 113 -0.02 -31.30 13.45
N VAL A 114 0.22 -32.43 14.07
CA VAL A 114 0.86 -33.60 13.46
C VAL A 114 -0.22 -34.65 13.22
N VAL A 115 -0.27 -35.17 12.00
CA VAL A 115 -1.11 -36.30 11.61
C VAL A 115 -0.21 -37.49 11.39
N GLU A 116 -0.38 -38.52 12.19
CA GLU A 116 0.29 -39.80 11.98
C GLU A 116 -0.59 -40.70 11.10
N PRO A 117 -0.18 -41.00 9.86
CA PRO A 117 -0.95 -41.87 8.97
C PRO A 117 -0.90 -43.32 9.46
N THR A 118 -2.03 -44.00 9.36
CA THR A 118 -2.13 -45.43 9.48
C THR A 118 -2.44 -46.04 8.12
N GLU A 119 -2.22 -47.36 7.95
CA GLU A 119 -2.36 -48.04 6.65
C GLU A 119 -3.75 -47.92 6.01
N GLU A 120 -4.79 -47.61 6.80
CA GLU A 120 -6.18 -47.42 6.33
C GLU A 120 -6.58 -45.96 6.14
N PHE A 121 -5.64 -45.00 6.30
CA PHE A 121 -5.98 -43.57 6.33
C PHE A 121 -5.67 -42.89 5.01
N ASN A 122 -6.70 -42.83 4.18
CA ASN A 122 -6.64 -42.06 2.94
C ASN A 122 -7.43 -40.77 3.09
N VAL A 123 -6.95 -39.84 3.89
CA VAL A 123 -7.52 -38.49 3.94
C VAL A 123 -6.93 -37.69 2.81
N ASP A 124 -7.78 -37.15 1.98
CA ASP A 124 -7.37 -36.20 0.95
C ASP A 124 -7.10 -34.84 1.60
N PHE A 125 -5.93 -34.74 2.26
CA PHE A 125 -5.46 -33.47 2.84
C PHE A 125 -5.34 -32.37 1.80
N LEU A 126 -5.13 -32.70 0.53
CA LEU A 126 -5.06 -31.72 -0.55
C LEU A 126 -6.43 -31.07 -0.74
N LYS A 127 -7.50 -31.83 -0.61
CA LYS A 127 -8.87 -31.29 -0.74
C LYS A 127 -9.19 -30.35 0.42
N ILE A 128 -8.89 -30.71 1.66
CA ILE A 128 -9.08 -29.84 2.83
C ILE A 128 -8.23 -28.57 2.72
N ALA A 129 -7.01 -28.67 2.17
CA ALA A 129 -6.15 -27.53 1.93
C ALA A 129 -6.70 -26.63 0.80
N GLN A 130 -7.29 -27.20 -0.26
CA GLN A 130 -7.95 -26.46 -1.33
C GLN A 130 -9.15 -25.66 -0.83
N GLU A 131 -9.89 -26.19 0.13
CA GLU A 131 -10.99 -25.49 0.82
C GLU A 131 -10.48 -24.40 1.80
N GLY A 132 -9.18 -24.24 1.96
CA GLY A 132 -8.58 -23.22 2.82
C GLY A 132 -8.70 -23.49 4.32
N LEU A 133 -9.13 -24.67 4.72
CA LEU A 133 -9.34 -25.03 6.12
C LEU A 133 -8.04 -25.34 6.86
N ILE A 134 -7.01 -25.78 6.12
CA ILE A 134 -5.67 -26.08 6.63
C ILE A 134 -4.61 -25.61 5.61
N ILE A 135 -3.41 -25.37 6.08
CA ILE A 135 -2.25 -25.05 5.23
C ILE A 135 -1.19 -26.11 5.45
N PRO A 136 -0.88 -26.97 4.43
CA PRO A 136 0.24 -27.89 4.52
C PRO A 136 1.56 -27.14 4.74
N ALA A 137 2.40 -27.61 5.65
CA ALA A 137 3.67 -26.94 5.96
C ALA A 137 4.58 -26.77 4.72
N ALA A 138 4.47 -27.69 3.75
CA ALA A 138 5.20 -27.61 2.48
C ALA A 138 4.70 -26.50 1.54
N ASN A 139 3.46 -26.04 1.70
CA ASN A 139 2.83 -24.99 0.85
C ASN A 139 2.78 -23.63 1.53
N SER A 140 3.38 -23.48 2.71
CA SER A 140 3.53 -22.17 3.34
C SER A 140 4.47 -21.33 2.49
N ASN A 141 3.90 -20.58 1.54
CA ASN A 141 4.62 -19.57 0.81
C ASN A 141 5.00 -18.46 1.80
N PHE A 142 6.15 -18.60 2.45
CA PHE A 142 6.81 -17.55 3.22
C PHE A 142 7.40 -16.44 2.33
N SER A 143 6.98 -16.36 1.08
CA SER A 143 7.34 -15.22 0.24
C SER A 143 6.55 -14.00 0.70
N SER A 144 7.00 -13.40 1.80
CA SER A 144 6.86 -11.97 1.93
C SER A 144 7.61 -11.38 0.75
N ILE A 145 6.92 -11.13 -0.34
CA ILE A 145 7.46 -10.30 -1.41
C ILE A 145 7.67 -8.95 -0.73
N ARG A 146 8.90 -8.70 -0.25
CA ARG A 146 9.30 -7.37 0.20
C ARG A 146 9.23 -6.49 -1.04
N ARG A 147 8.06 -5.87 -1.22
CA ARG A 147 7.92 -4.82 -2.21
C ARG A 147 8.69 -3.63 -1.67
N THR A 148 9.81 -3.33 -2.28
CA THR A 148 10.56 -2.13 -1.96
C THR A 148 9.71 -0.93 -2.32
N ALA A 149 9.52 -0.01 -1.36
CA ALA A 149 8.94 1.29 -1.65
C ALA A 149 9.75 1.96 -2.77
N LYS A 150 9.06 2.66 -3.67
CA LYS A 150 9.78 3.49 -4.64
C LYS A 150 10.63 4.51 -3.89
N PRO A 151 11.82 4.83 -4.40
CA PRO A 151 12.67 5.83 -3.78
C PRO A 151 11.91 7.17 -3.64
N GLN A 152 12.25 7.89 -2.58
CA GLN A 152 11.74 9.22 -2.33
C GLN A 152 12.06 10.13 -3.53
N PRO A 153 11.15 11.02 -3.93
CA PRO A 153 11.40 11.90 -5.07
C PRO A 153 12.64 12.74 -4.80
N GLU A 154 13.60 12.68 -5.71
CA GLU A 154 14.73 13.58 -5.71
C GLU A 154 14.24 15.00 -6.04
N ALA A 155 14.83 16.00 -5.40
CA ALA A 155 14.55 17.39 -5.71
C ALA A 155 15.01 17.66 -7.14
N ASN A 156 14.07 17.80 -8.07
CA ASN A 156 14.40 18.21 -9.42
C ASN A 156 14.75 19.70 -9.43
N GLU A 157 15.92 20.02 -9.96
CA GLU A 157 16.23 21.41 -10.30
C GLU A 157 15.29 21.85 -11.43
N VAL A 158 14.33 22.69 -11.08
CA VAL A 158 13.41 23.26 -12.06
C VAL A 158 14.04 24.50 -12.66
N ASN A 159 14.49 24.39 -13.89
CA ASN A 159 15.01 25.52 -14.63
C ASN A 159 13.88 26.32 -15.28
N PHE A 160 13.87 27.63 -15.08
CA PHE A 160 13.06 28.59 -15.80
C PHE A 160 13.94 29.17 -16.93
N VAL A 161 13.48 29.02 -18.16
CA VAL A 161 14.23 29.53 -19.31
C VAL A 161 13.50 30.73 -19.86
N ASP A 162 14.17 31.90 -19.81
CA ASP A 162 13.74 33.09 -20.51
C ASP A 162 14.49 33.14 -21.86
N LEU A 163 13.77 32.87 -22.95
CA LEU A 163 14.27 32.88 -24.31
C LEU A 163 14.12 34.27 -24.96
N SER A 164 14.00 35.32 -24.15
CA SER A 164 13.90 36.71 -24.64
C SER A 164 15.04 37.04 -25.61
N PRO A 165 14.71 37.60 -26.79
CA PRO A 165 15.69 37.99 -27.78
C PRO A 165 16.54 39.21 -27.33
N SER A 166 16.14 39.85 -26.27
CA SER A 166 16.83 41.09 -25.79
C SER A 166 18.06 40.76 -24.97
N PRO A 167 19.11 41.54 -25.12
CA PRO A 167 20.34 41.36 -24.37
C PRO A 167 20.10 41.55 -22.86
N TYR A 168 20.82 40.80 -22.05
CA TYR A 168 20.76 40.86 -20.58
C TYR A 168 21.19 42.22 -20.03
N LEU A 169 22.10 42.90 -20.74
CA LEU A 169 22.63 44.21 -20.38
C LEU A 169 21.99 45.28 -21.26
N ALA A 170 21.61 46.39 -20.65
CA ALA A 170 21.12 47.61 -21.31
C ALA A 170 22.11 48.73 -21.16
N THR A 171 22.11 49.61 -22.18
CA THR A 171 22.94 50.84 -22.12
C THR A 171 22.04 51.99 -21.70
N GLU A 172 22.25 52.52 -20.51
CA GLU A 172 21.57 53.72 -20.06
C GLU A 172 22.43 54.95 -20.31
N GLN A 173 21.81 56.00 -20.86
CA GLN A 173 22.46 57.29 -21.01
C GLN A 173 22.10 58.18 -19.81
N THR A 174 23.10 58.44 -19.00
CA THR A 174 22.98 59.40 -17.90
C THR A 174 23.59 60.75 -18.31
N THR A 175 22.81 61.81 -18.14
CA THR A 175 23.29 63.16 -18.42
C THR A 175 23.83 63.79 -17.14
N HIS A 176 25.12 63.98 -17.10
CA HIS A 176 25.78 64.72 -16.04
C HIS A 176 26.03 66.14 -16.52
N TYR A 177 25.77 67.14 -15.66
CA TYR A 177 26.11 68.52 -15.95
C TYR A 177 27.49 68.84 -15.39
N SER A 178 28.43 69.09 -16.30
CA SER A 178 29.75 69.57 -15.95
C SER A 178 29.79 71.13 -15.96
N ARG A 179 30.47 71.70 -14.98
CA ARG A 179 30.71 73.16 -14.98
C ARG A 179 31.96 73.46 -15.81
N VAL A 180 31.76 74.15 -16.89
CA VAL A 180 32.89 74.64 -17.72
C VAL A 180 32.97 76.16 -17.63
N VAL A 181 34.16 76.68 -17.50
CA VAL A 181 34.40 78.15 -17.52
C VAL A 181 34.48 78.62 -18.96
N GLN A 182 33.52 79.43 -19.38
CA GLN A 182 33.51 80.05 -20.69
C GLN A 182 33.40 81.57 -20.46
N ASP A 183 34.36 82.34 -20.98
CA ASP A 183 34.40 83.81 -20.88
C ASP A 183 34.21 84.35 -19.46
N SER A 184 34.92 83.80 -18.44
CA SER A 184 34.78 84.14 -17.03
C SER A 184 33.47 83.83 -16.34
N THR A 185 32.55 83.11 -17.00
CA THR A 185 31.32 82.64 -16.43
C THR A 185 31.25 81.12 -16.37
N PHE A 186 30.56 80.54 -15.35
CA PHE A 186 30.36 79.12 -15.23
C PHE A 186 29.10 78.72 -16.01
N VAL A 187 29.33 77.93 -17.06
CA VAL A 187 28.19 77.34 -17.84
C VAL A 187 28.09 75.88 -17.50
N ARG A 188 26.84 75.38 -17.33
CA ARG A 188 26.54 73.97 -17.18
C ARG A 188 26.39 73.30 -18.56
N VAL A 189 27.29 72.43 -18.91
CA VAL A 189 27.29 71.71 -20.17
C VAL A 189 26.81 70.26 -19.88
N PRO A 190 25.79 69.80 -20.58
CA PRO A 190 25.38 68.41 -20.46
C PRO A 190 26.42 67.45 -21.05
N VAL A 191 26.90 66.53 -20.25
CA VAL A 191 27.78 65.44 -20.70
C VAL A 191 26.98 64.13 -20.65
N HIS A 192 26.75 63.53 -21.81
CA HIS A 192 26.13 62.24 -21.91
C HIS A 192 27.14 61.15 -21.62
N ARG A 193 26.90 60.35 -20.61
CA ARG A 193 27.70 59.19 -20.28
C ARG A 193 26.86 57.94 -20.46
N SER A 194 27.31 57.02 -21.30
CA SER A 194 26.69 55.70 -21.47
C SER A 194 27.25 54.77 -20.40
N VAL A 195 26.37 54.14 -19.61
CA VAL A 195 26.73 53.16 -18.61
C VAL A 195 25.97 51.89 -18.99
N VAL A 196 26.68 50.75 -19.01
CA VAL A 196 26.09 49.45 -19.21
C VAL A 196 25.55 48.97 -17.87
N VAL A 197 24.26 48.73 -17.78
CA VAL A 197 23.56 48.28 -16.58
C VAL A 197 22.83 46.98 -16.83
N GLU A 198 22.71 46.17 -15.81
CA GLU A 198 21.82 44.99 -15.87
C GLU A 198 20.36 45.45 -15.93
N ARG A 199 19.57 44.86 -16.84
CA ARG A 199 18.14 45.18 -16.96
C ARG A 199 17.40 44.81 -15.67
N SER A 200 16.47 45.64 -15.25
CA SER A 200 15.67 45.41 -14.06
C SER A 200 14.79 44.15 -14.24
N MET A 201 14.51 43.47 -13.13
CA MET A 201 13.59 42.32 -13.14
C MET A 201 12.19 42.72 -13.65
N GLU A 202 11.79 43.95 -13.46
CA GLU A 202 10.52 44.49 -13.94
C GLU A 202 10.50 44.64 -15.46
N ASP A 203 11.59 45.15 -16.05
CA ASP A 203 11.69 45.27 -17.51
C ASP A 203 11.72 43.92 -18.20
N LYS A 204 12.43 42.96 -17.64
CA LYS A 204 12.40 41.55 -18.12
C LYS A 204 11.02 40.93 -18.01
N ALA A 205 10.32 41.15 -16.90
CA ALA A 205 8.94 40.70 -16.72
C ALA A 205 7.97 41.32 -17.73
N LYS A 206 8.12 42.63 -18.00
CA LYS A 206 7.31 43.31 -19.01
C LYS A 206 7.53 42.73 -20.39
N GLU A 207 8.77 42.54 -20.80
CA GLU A 207 9.14 41.96 -22.08
C GLU A 207 8.59 40.53 -22.25
N ALA A 208 8.71 39.69 -21.23
CA ALA A 208 8.15 38.35 -21.21
C ALA A 208 6.64 38.38 -21.36
N ALA A 209 5.94 39.32 -20.72
CA ALA A 209 4.50 39.52 -20.88
C ALA A 209 4.12 39.98 -22.30
N ASP A 210 4.87 40.96 -22.84
CA ASP A 210 4.66 41.43 -24.23
C ASP A 210 4.88 40.28 -25.24
N PHE A 211 5.83 39.41 -24.97
CA PHE A 211 6.03 38.21 -25.81
C PHE A 211 4.85 37.24 -25.72
N ILE A 212 4.31 36.97 -24.55
CA ILE A 212 3.08 36.16 -24.38
C ILE A 212 1.93 36.76 -25.21
N PHE A 213 1.70 38.06 -25.11
CA PHE A 213 0.64 38.72 -25.90
C PHE A 213 0.89 38.63 -27.40
N SER A 214 2.14 38.73 -27.85
CA SER A 214 2.49 38.56 -29.26
C SER A 214 2.24 37.12 -29.77
N LEU A 215 2.51 36.11 -28.94
CA LEU A 215 2.19 34.69 -29.25
C LEU A 215 0.69 34.48 -29.37
N ARG A 216 -0.09 35.04 -28.43
CA ARG A 216 -1.57 35.00 -28.48
C ARG A 216 -2.13 35.64 -29.71
N LYS A 217 -1.62 36.83 -30.07
CA LYS A 217 -2.00 37.55 -31.28
C LYS A 217 -1.74 36.70 -32.51
N ARG A 218 -0.52 36.18 -32.69
CA ARG A 218 -0.13 35.30 -33.82
C ARG A 218 -0.98 34.05 -33.90
N ARG A 219 -1.30 33.44 -32.77
CA ARG A 219 -2.19 32.28 -32.74
C ARG A 219 -3.60 32.64 -33.24
N MET A 220 -4.14 33.79 -32.85
CA MET A 220 -5.45 34.25 -33.34
C MET A 220 -5.43 34.59 -34.84
N GLU A 221 -4.37 35.25 -35.34
CA GLU A 221 -4.19 35.57 -36.76
C GLU A 221 -4.14 34.28 -37.61
N LEU A 222 -3.39 33.26 -37.14
CA LEU A 222 -3.35 31.96 -37.84
C LEU A 222 -4.70 31.25 -37.84
N LEU A 223 -5.45 31.30 -36.71
CA LEU A 223 -6.77 30.65 -36.63
C LEU A 223 -7.84 31.41 -37.43
N ALA A 224 -7.73 32.73 -37.55
CA ALA A 224 -8.63 33.57 -38.35
C ALA A 224 -8.35 33.53 -39.86
N GLY A 225 -7.18 33.01 -40.26
CA GLY A 225 -6.73 33.02 -41.63
C GLY A 225 -6.19 34.38 -42.11
N ASP A 226 -5.90 35.31 -41.19
CA ASP A 226 -5.41 36.67 -41.45
C ASP A 226 -3.87 36.76 -41.41
N ALA A 227 -3.17 35.63 -41.32
CA ALA A 227 -1.72 35.61 -41.27
C ALA A 227 -1.12 35.79 -42.70
N ASP A 228 -0.06 36.59 -42.78
CA ASP A 228 0.69 36.80 -44.03
C ASP A 228 1.25 35.50 -44.64
N PHE A 229 1.46 34.50 -43.81
CA PHE A 229 1.88 33.15 -44.19
C PHE A 229 0.95 32.13 -43.56
N ILE A 230 0.17 31.44 -44.39
CA ILE A 230 -0.74 30.38 -43.95
C ILE A 230 -0.02 29.05 -44.20
N ALA A 231 0.43 28.41 -43.13
CA ALA A 231 0.87 27.01 -43.21
C ALA A 231 -0.38 26.13 -43.37
N GLU A 232 -0.32 25.16 -44.28
CA GLU A 232 -1.43 24.24 -44.51
C GLU A 232 -1.17 22.85 -43.87
N GLY A 233 -2.26 22.20 -43.47
CA GLY A 233 -2.23 20.83 -42.97
C GLY A 233 -1.35 20.64 -41.74
N GLN A 234 -0.47 19.65 -41.78
CA GLN A 234 0.42 19.28 -40.67
C GLN A 234 1.39 20.39 -40.23
N ALA A 235 1.79 21.26 -41.15
CA ALA A 235 2.66 22.39 -40.85
C ALA A 235 1.95 23.43 -40.00
N ALA A 236 0.68 23.72 -40.24
CA ALA A 236 -0.13 24.61 -39.43
C ALA A 236 -0.29 24.09 -37.97
N GLU A 237 -0.56 22.78 -37.84
CA GLU A 237 -0.67 22.11 -36.54
C GLU A 237 0.65 22.20 -35.77
N ALA A 238 1.79 21.95 -36.42
CA ALA A 238 3.09 22.05 -35.79
C ALA A 238 3.40 23.47 -35.29
N VAL A 239 3.06 24.51 -36.06
CA VAL A 239 3.26 25.90 -35.69
C VAL A 239 2.35 26.28 -34.51
N LEU A 240 1.07 25.90 -34.54
CA LEU A 240 0.14 26.18 -33.43
C LEU A 240 0.54 25.47 -32.14
N LYS A 241 1.03 24.24 -32.27
CA LYS A 241 1.56 23.48 -31.11
C LYS A 241 2.78 24.17 -30.50
N GLU A 242 3.72 24.66 -31.32
CA GLU A 242 4.92 25.34 -30.85
C GLU A 242 4.58 26.69 -30.22
N ILE A 243 3.66 27.48 -30.80
CA ILE A 243 3.18 28.71 -30.20
C ILE A 243 2.55 28.44 -28.82
N SER A 244 1.73 27.38 -28.70
CA SER A 244 1.09 27.02 -27.45
C SER A 244 2.14 26.57 -26.41
N ARG A 245 3.15 25.80 -26.80
CA ARG A 245 4.26 25.37 -25.95
C ARG A 245 5.04 26.58 -25.42
N LEU A 246 5.39 27.51 -26.27
CA LEU A 246 6.11 28.73 -25.89
C LEU A 246 5.27 29.60 -24.98
N GLU A 247 3.97 29.78 -25.27
CA GLU A 247 3.07 30.53 -24.40
C GLU A 247 2.99 29.91 -23.00
N GLU A 248 2.84 28.59 -22.90
CA GLU A 248 2.80 27.88 -21.62
C GLU A 248 4.11 28.03 -20.87
N GLU A 249 5.27 27.88 -21.53
CA GLU A 249 6.59 28.01 -20.92
C GLU A 249 6.81 29.42 -20.36
N TYR A 250 6.48 30.46 -21.14
CA TYR A 250 6.58 31.85 -20.68
C TYR A 250 5.59 32.20 -19.58
N LEU A 251 4.38 31.62 -19.59
CA LEU A 251 3.44 31.77 -18.50
C LEU A 251 4.00 31.25 -17.19
N THR A 252 4.79 30.17 -17.23
CA THR A 252 5.42 29.63 -16.00
C THR A 252 6.39 30.59 -15.36
N LEU A 253 6.97 31.54 -16.09
CA LEU A 253 7.81 32.59 -15.53
C LEU A 253 7.04 33.48 -14.52
N PHE A 254 5.74 33.59 -14.68
CA PHE A 254 4.86 34.34 -13.79
C PHE A 254 4.08 33.44 -12.82
N THR A 255 3.53 32.33 -13.31
CA THR A 255 2.65 31.46 -12.50
C THR A 255 3.41 30.43 -11.69
N GLY A 256 4.69 30.20 -12.02
CA GLY A 256 5.51 29.15 -11.42
C GLY A 256 5.26 27.79 -12.03
N LYS A 257 5.96 26.80 -11.53
CA LYS A 257 5.86 25.38 -11.94
C LYS A 257 5.40 24.53 -10.77
N VAL A 258 4.56 23.53 -11.07
CA VAL A 258 4.10 22.55 -10.09
C VAL A 258 4.74 21.21 -10.43
N PHE A 259 5.53 20.70 -9.51
CA PHE A 259 6.10 19.37 -9.60
C PHE A 259 5.28 18.39 -8.75
N LYS A 260 4.97 17.21 -9.32
CA LYS A 260 4.28 16.15 -8.60
C LYS A 260 5.05 14.84 -8.75
N SER A 261 5.24 14.14 -7.63
CA SER A 261 5.82 12.82 -7.62
C SER A 261 5.02 11.92 -6.69
N SER A 262 4.83 10.67 -7.08
CA SER A 262 4.06 9.69 -6.30
C SER A 262 4.96 8.59 -5.79
N VAL A 263 4.74 8.20 -4.55
CA VAL A 263 5.45 7.11 -3.86
C VAL A 263 4.43 6.13 -3.32
N THR A 264 4.73 4.83 -3.45
CA THR A 264 3.89 3.76 -2.93
C THR A 264 4.62 3.04 -1.80
N HIS A 265 3.93 2.85 -0.68
CA HIS A 265 4.40 2.06 0.46
C HIS A 265 3.46 0.88 0.71
N TRP A 266 4.01 -0.22 1.23
CA TRP A 266 3.26 -1.39 1.65
C TRP A 266 3.54 -1.68 3.12
N PHE A 267 2.49 -2.05 3.83
CA PHE A 267 2.53 -2.41 5.23
C PHE A 267 1.77 -3.71 5.44
N ASP A 268 2.32 -4.60 6.26
CA ASP A 268 1.66 -5.83 6.66
C ASP A 268 1.13 -5.70 8.08
N PHE A 269 -0.11 -6.12 8.28
CA PHE A 269 -0.72 -6.18 9.60
C PHE A 269 -1.36 -7.54 9.83
N SER A 270 -1.03 -8.16 10.96
CA SER A 270 -1.54 -9.47 11.35
C SER A 270 -2.14 -9.36 12.75
N PRO A 271 -3.46 -9.13 12.86
CA PRO A 271 -4.11 -8.95 14.16
C PRO A 271 -4.10 -10.25 14.97
N SER A 272 -4.03 -10.11 16.31
CA SER A 272 -4.15 -11.21 17.24
C SER A 272 -5.46 -11.13 18.04
N PRO A 273 -6.17 -12.25 18.26
CA PRO A 273 -7.37 -12.28 19.09
C PRO A 273 -7.07 -12.12 20.57
N LYS A 274 -5.82 -12.27 21.01
CA LYS A 274 -5.38 -12.15 22.40
C LYS A 274 -4.87 -10.73 22.67
N GLY A 275 -5.74 -9.84 23.22
CA GLY A 275 -5.34 -8.58 23.82
C GLY A 275 -5.19 -7.40 22.83
N GLU A 276 -4.15 -6.61 23.01
CA GLU A 276 -3.97 -5.26 22.45
C GLU A 276 -3.71 -5.18 20.92
N GLU A 277 -3.56 -6.32 20.23
CA GLU A 277 -3.13 -6.35 18.82
C GLU A 277 -4.28 -6.24 17.81
N THR A 278 -5.49 -5.88 18.21
CA THR A 278 -6.60 -5.57 17.30
C THR A 278 -6.51 -4.17 16.70
N SER A 279 -5.66 -3.31 17.28
CA SER A 279 -5.40 -1.97 16.77
C SER A 279 -3.93 -1.62 16.94
N SER A 280 -3.33 -1.02 15.92
CA SER A 280 -1.95 -0.56 15.98
C SER A 280 -1.69 0.67 15.11
N ILE A 281 -0.58 1.37 15.37
CA ILE A 281 -0.09 2.43 14.48
C ILE A 281 0.59 1.76 13.29
N LEU A 282 -0.03 1.86 12.12
CA LEU A 282 0.51 1.29 10.89
C LEU A 282 1.74 2.07 10.42
N PHE A 283 1.60 3.40 10.37
CA PHE A 283 2.67 4.35 10.06
C PHE A 283 2.30 5.72 10.62
N ARG A 284 3.19 6.70 10.46
CA ARG A 284 2.90 8.09 10.74
C ARG A 284 2.98 8.92 9.47
N PHE A 285 2.20 9.98 9.41
CA PHE A 285 2.15 10.86 8.24
C PHE A 285 2.37 12.31 8.63
N SER A 286 3.17 13.01 7.82
CA SER A 286 3.42 14.44 7.94
C SER A 286 3.28 15.10 6.57
N GLU A 287 2.54 16.21 6.48
CA GLU A 287 2.45 16.99 5.24
C GLU A 287 3.85 17.50 4.78
N ALA A 288 4.77 17.69 5.71
CA ALA A 288 6.11 18.17 5.39
C ALA A 288 7.09 17.05 4.98
N ARG A 289 6.95 15.83 5.56
CA ARG A 289 7.94 14.76 5.44
C ARG A 289 7.40 13.49 4.77
N GLY A 290 6.09 13.40 4.53
CA GLY A 290 5.43 12.24 3.93
C GLY A 290 5.19 11.11 4.93
N ILE A 291 5.31 9.87 4.44
CA ILE A 291 5.13 8.65 5.22
C ILE A 291 6.37 8.40 6.07
N LEU A 292 6.15 8.19 7.36
CA LEU A 292 7.18 8.03 8.39
C LEU A 292 6.99 6.71 9.13
N PRO A 293 8.05 6.11 9.70
CA PRO A 293 7.95 4.96 10.57
C PRO A 293 7.01 5.23 11.75
N SER A 294 6.37 4.17 12.29
CA SER A 294 5.48 4.28 13.46
C SER A 294 6.13 4.87 14.70
N SER A 295 7.47 4.78 14.81
CA SER A 295 8.28 5.31 15.91
C SER A 295 8.60 6.81 15.78
N ASP A 296 8.43 7.44 14.61
CA ASP A 296 8.75 8.85 14.39
C ASP A 296 7.60 9.76 14.84
N LEU A 297 7.72 10.36 16.01
CA LEU A 297 6.68 11.20 16.63
C LEU A 297 6.42 12.53 15.93
N SER A 298 7.16 12.88 14.88
CA SER A 298 6.98 14.15 14.13
C SER A 298 5.77 14.10 13.17
N GLY A 299 5.17 12.93 12.98
CA GLY A 299 3.97 12.73 12.15
C GLY A 299 2.74 12.32 12.96
N SER A 300 1.56 12.59 12.40
CA SER A 300 0.28 12.10 12.95
C SER A 300 0.18 10.58 12.76
N PRO A 301 -0.30 9.82 13.75
CA PRO A 301 -0.45 8.38 13.65
C PRO A 301 -1.59 8.03 12.69
N ILE A 302 -1.34 7.09 11.81
CA ILE A 302 -2.35 6.41 11.01
C ILE A 302 -2.57 5.05 11.64
N LEU A 303 -3.78 4.84 12.13
CA LEU A 303 -4.18 3.65 12.88
C LEU A 303 -4.85 2.65 11.95
N ILE A 304 -4.50 1.38 12.13
CA ILE A 304 -5.29 0.26 11.63
C ILE A 304 -5.98 -0.41 12.81
N SER A 305 -7.26 -0.72 12.66
CA SER A 305 -8.03 -1.43 13.66
C SER A 305 -8.89 -2.52 13.02
N VAL A 306 -9.05 -3.62 13.75
CA VAL A 306 -9.92 -4.73 13.37
C VAL A 306 -10.96 -4.91 14.48
N THR A 307 -12.24 -4.84 14.11
CA THR A 307 -13.35 -4.91 15.06
C THR A 307 -14.36 -5.96 14.61
N GLU A 308 -14.95 -6.66 15.58
CA GLU A 308 -16.04 -7.58 15.32
C GLU A 308 -17.29 -6.83 14.86
N LEU A 309 -18.03 -7.44 13.96
CA LEU A 309 -19.33 -6.93 13.56
C LEU A 309 -20.38 -7.39 14.59
N ASP A 310 -21.18 -6.47 15.12
CA ASP A 310 -22.23 -6.73 16.13
C ASP A 310 -23.18 -7.88 15.79
N ARG A 311 -23.28 -8.26 14.52
CA ARG A 311 -24.12 -9.35 14.04
C ARG A 311 -23.56 -10.76 14.28
N TRP A 312 -22.26 -10.87 14.62
CA TRP A 312 -21.59 -12.13 14.93
C TRP A 312 -21.29 -12.28 16.41
N GLY A 313 -21.95 -11.46 17.25
CA GLY A 313 -21.90 -11.63 18.70
C GLY A 313 -21.98 -13.11 19.04
N GLY A 314 -20.91 -13.63 19.65
CA GLY A 314 -20.56 -15.03 19.81
C GLY A 314 -21.79 -15.92 19.84
N THR A 315 -21.92 -16.81 18.87
CA THR A 315 -23.02 -17.77 18.95
C THR A 315 -22.73 -18.65 20.17
N PRO A 316 -23.52 -18.54 21.25
CA PRO A 316 -23.29 -19.34 22.46
C PRO A 316 -23.21 -20.84 22.16
N ALA A 317 -23.80 -21.26 21.04
CA ALA A 317 -23.74 -22.62 20.54
C ALA A 317 -22.34 -23.02 20.00
N LEU A 318 -21.56 -22.09 19.42
CA LEU A 318 -20.20 -22.39 18.95
C LEU A 318 -19.19 -22.38 20.11
N ASP A 319 -19.38 -21.55 21.12
CA ASP A 319 -18.58 -21.58 22.35
C ASP A 319 -18.79 -22.88 23.14
N GLN A 320 -19.98 -23.49 23.05
CA GLN A 320 -20.25 -24.81 23.64
C GLN A 320 -19.58 -25.95 22.88
N LEU A 321 -19.28 -25.77 21.59
CA LEU A 321 -18.51 -26.73 20.77
C LEU A 321 -17.01 -26.59 21.01
N ASN A 322 -16.57 -25.47 21.56
CA ASN A 322 -15.18 -25.21 21.95
C ASN A 322 -14.90 -25.94 23.29
N THR A 323 -14.81 -27.23 23.23
CA THR A 323 -14.62 -28.09 24.38
C THR A 323 -13.15 -28.12 24.78
N GLU A 324 -12.66 -27.06 25.41
CA GLU A 324 -11.48 -27.14 26.29
C GLU A 324 -11.68 -28.12 27.44
N LYS A 325 -12.95 -28.46 27.75
CA LYS A 325 -13.33 -29.36 28.85
C LYS A 325 -13.06 -30.86 28.59
N ASP A 326 -13.01 -31.30 27.31
CA ASP A 326 -12.90 -32.72 26.99
C ASP A 326 -11.50 -33.19 26.60
N GLY A 327 -10.50 -32.33 26.69
CA GLY A 327 -9.15 -32.63 26.18
C GLY A 327 -9.09 -32.71 24.67
N LEU A 328 -7.87 -32.70 24.12
CA LEU A 328 -7.65 -32.85 22.69
C LEU A 328 -7.93 -34.29 22.24
N ARG A 329 -8.87 -34.47 21.34
CA ARG A 329 -9.15 -35.79 20.74
C ARG A 329 -8.18 -36.07 19.61
N THR A 330 -7.75 -37.29 19.48
CA THR A 330 -6.78 -37.74 18.49
C THR A 330 -7.40 -38.30 17.21
N ASP A 331 -8.74 -38.45 17.17
CA ASP A 331 -9.51 -39.05 16.06
C ASP A 331 -10.25 -38.02 15.19
N VAL A 332 -9.91 -36.75 15.30
CA VAL A 332 -10.56 -35.62 14.61
C VAL A 332 -9.53 -34.71 13.96
N VAL A 333 -9.90 -34.05 12.87
CA VAL A 333 -9.11 -32.98 12.27
C VAL A 333 -9.57 -31.65 12.84
N TYR A 334 -8.62 -30.85 13.30
CA TYR A 334 -8.89 -29.51 13.78
C TYR A 334 -8.84 -28.52 12.63
N TYR A 335 -9.79 -27.59 12.60
CA TYR A 335 -9.85 -26.49 11.64
C TYR A 335 -10.44 -25.24 12.30
N ARG A 336 -10.16 -24.07 11.75
CA ARG A 336 -10.76 -22.81 12.18
C ARG A 336 -11.86 -22.38 11.22
N MET A 337 -13.00 -21.99 11.76
CA MET A 337 -14.05 -21.34 10.98
C MET A 337 -13.70 -19.86 10.84
N PRO A 338 -13.61 -19.30 9.62
CA PRO A 338 -13.33 -17.89 9.45
C PRO A 338 -14.50 -17.01 9.89
N VAL A 339 -14.20 -15.83 10.47
CA VAL A 339 -15.19 -14.83 10.86
C VAL A 339 -14.97 -13.52 10.14
N PRO A 340 -16.06 -12.83 9.71
CA PRO A 340 -15.94 -11.52 9.10
C PRO A 340 -15.69 -10.44 10.15
N LEU A 341 -14.62 -9.67 9.97
CA LEU A 341 -14.26 -8.54 10.82
C LEU A 341 -14.13 -7.28 9.97
N GLN A 342 -14.45 -6.13 10.56
CA GLN A 342 -14.30 -4.83 9.93
C GLN A 342 -12.86 -4.33 10.11
N VAL A 343 -12.20 -4.00 9.02
CA VAL A 343 -10.88 -3.36 8.99
C VAL A 343 -11.07 -1.89 8.70
N LYS A 344 -10.58 -1.05 9.61
CA LYS A 344 -10.57 0.41 9.45
C LYS A 344 -9.16 0.95 9.48
N ILE A 345 -8.90 1.92 8.59
CA ILE A 345 -7.67 2.70 8.61
C ILE A 345 -8.05 4.17 8.66
N ASN A 346 -7.60 4.86 9.68
CA ASN A 346 -7.95 6.25 9.92
C ASN A 346 -6.84 7.02 10.65
N ASP A 347 -6.89 8.33 10.52
CA ASP A 347 -6.25 9.25 11.47
C ASP A 347 -7.33 9.85 12.41
N SER A 348 -6.96 10.89 13.16
CA SER A 348 -7.90 11.58 14.06
C SER A 348 -9.04 12.33 13.34
N LYS A 349 -8.95 12.52 12.02
CA LYS A 349 -9.85 13.38 11.24
C LYS A 349 -10.48 12.68 10.04
N THR A 350 -9.78 11.75 9.41
CA THR A 350 -10.12 11.16 8.12
C THR A 350 -10.14 9.64 8.23
N GLU A 351 -11.20 9.02 7.72
CA GLU A 351 -11.26 7.59 7.46
C GLU A 351 -10.78 7.34 6.03
N PHE A 352 -9.65 6.63 5.88
CA PHE A 352 -9.06 6.31 4.58
C PHE A 352 -9.60 5.02 4.00
N PHE A 353 -9.95 4.07 4.88
CA PHE A 353 -10.40 2.74 4.47
C PHE A 353 -11.34 2.14 5.52
N ASN A 354 -12.39 1.44 5.02
CA ASN A 354 -13.34 0.76 5.89
C ASN A 354 -14.06 -0.34 5.11
N GLN A 355 -13.60 -1.59 5.27
CA GLN A 355 -14.21 -2.77 4.63
C GLN A 355 -14.14 -4.00 5.54
N THR A 356 -14.93 -5.01 5.20
CA THR A 356 -15.00 -6.29 5.91
C THR A 356 -14.13 -7.32 5.21
N PHE A 357 -13.31 -8.03 5.98
CA PHE A 357 -12.50 -9.17 5.57
C PHE A 357 -12.73 -10.37 6.47
N THR A 358 -12.36 -11.54 6.01
CA THR A 358 -12.53 -12.79 6.74
C THR A 358 -11.23 -13.18 7.45
N PHE A 359 -11.31 -13.40 8.76
CA PHE A 359 -10.15 -13.73 9.60
C PHE A 359 -10.33 -15.09 10.27
N TYR A 360 -9.37 -15.99 10.06
CA TYR A 360 -9.40 -17.33 10.65
C TYR A 360 -9.04 -17.34 12.13
N GLN A 361 -8.04 -16.58 12.55
CA GLN A 361 -7.53 -16.60 13.92
C GLN A 361 -8.53 -16.10 14.97
N PHE A 362 -9.57 -15.38 14.57
CA PHE A 362 -10.65 -14.91 15.45
C PHE A 362 -11.83 -15.89 15.54
N GLY A 363 -11.86 -16.88 14.65
CA GLY A 363 -12.93 -17.85 14.63
C GLY A 363 -12.68 -19.02 15.57
N PRO A 364 -13.74 -19.76 15.92
CA PRO A 364 -13.66 -20.92 16.81
C PRO A 364 -12.83 -22.04 16.19
N LEU A 365 -12.12 -22.78 17.04
CA LEU A 365 -11.46 -24.01 16.69
C LEU A 365 -12.52 -25.14 16.70
N LEU A 366 -12.77 -25.72 15.54
CA LEU A 366 -13.75 -26.77 15.35
C LEU A 366 -13.06 -28.12 15.09
N ARG A 367 -13.81 -29.19 15.28
CA ARG A 367 -13.39 -30.58 15.11
C ARG A 367 -14.19 -31.23 14.01
N MET A 368 -13.52 -31.81 13.04
CA MET A 368 -14.13 -32.59 11.99
C MET A 368 -13.84 -34.07 12.21
N PRO A 369 -14.85 -34.90 12.45
CA PRO A 369 -14.64 -36.35 12.50
C PRO A 369 -14.11 -36.86 11.17
N LYS A 370 -13.17 -37.80 11.19
CA LYS A 370 -12.52 -38.36 10.01
C LYS A 370 -13.46 -38.89 8.94
N GLN A 371 -14.58 -39.49 9.38
CA GLN A 371 -15.58 -40.02 8.47
C GLN A 371 -16.20 -38.97 7.53
N PHE A 372 -16.25 -37.69 7.93
CA PHE A 372 -16.78 -36.61 7.08
C PHE A 372 -15.77 -36.08 6.06
N ILE A 373 -14.46 -36.30 6.27
CA ILE A 373 -13.43 -35.84 5.35
C ILE A 373 -13.50 -36.58 4.01
N ASN A 374 -13.90 -37.86 4.05
CA ASN A 374 -14.05 -38.68 2.85
C ASN A 374 -15.34 -38.36 2.07
N SER A 375 -16.25 -37.57 2.65
CA SER A 375 -17.53 -37.18 2.02
C SER A 375 -17.50 -35.76 1.43
N LEU A 376 -16.46 -34.99 1.70
CA LEU A 376 -16.15 -33.70 1.05
C LEU A 376 -15.48 -33.93 -0.31
#